data_d535733565ae4088de69359e85dede4b
#
_entry.id   d535733565ae4088de69359e85dede4b
#
_cell.length_a   1.000
_cell.length_b   1.000
_cell.length_c   1.000
_cell.angle_alpha   90.00
_cell.angle_beta   90.00
_cell.angle_gamma   90.00
#
_symmetry.space_group_name_H-M   'P 1'
#
loop_
_entity.id
_entity.type
_entity.pdbx_description
1 polymer ?
#
loop_
_entity_poly.entity_id
_entity_poly.type
_entity_poly.pdbx_seq_one_letter_code
_entity_poly.pdbx_strand_id
1 'polypeptide(L)'
;MWFTINFIKDTVIIEELEDLIKIFKEEKPLILIGGISGAGKTTVGNALLTNLELDHSIGTGWIRQILTTQLKKEYYPELFTHSFRPITDITPFENFIKGSNSIAPAIEACLKRAKAEGTSLIIEGVYLMPGIIEDSLYDYFFMLESKGSTLEYKKMVLGNSHQKVKLLI
;
A
#
# COMPACT_ATOMS: atom_id res chain seq x y z
N MET A 1 -15.03 4.55 0.45
CA MET A 1 -14.89 5.93 0.92
C MET A 1 -13.43 6.35 0.80
N TRP A 2 -13.12 7.45 0.12
CA TRP A 2 -11.75 7.89 -0.16
C TRP A 2 -11.28 8.86 0.91
N PHE A 3 -10.14 8.61 1.53
CA PHE A 3 -9.54 9.54 2.48
C PHE A 3 -8.14 9.94 2.03
N THR A 4 -7.91 11.22 1.89
CA THR A 4 -6.56 11.79 1.84
C THR A 4 -6.16 12.12 3.27
N ILE A 5 -5.21 11.36 3.83
CA ILE A 5 -4.68 11.70 5.15
C ILE A 5 -3.72 12.87 4.98
N ASN A 6 -4.20 14.05 5.29
CA ASN A 6 -3.33 15.18 5.62
C ASN A 6 -2.93 14.99 7.08
N PHE A 7 -1.64 14.73 7.35
CA PHE A 7 -1.13 14.77 8.71
C PHE A 7 -1.28 16.19 9.26
N ILE A 8 -2.38 16.45 9.93
CA ILE A 8 -2.58 17.62 10.78
C ILE A 8 -1.99 17.25 12.13
N LYS A 9 -1.11 18.12 12.64
CA LYS A 9 -0.58 18.09 14.01
C LYS A 9 -1.70 18.43 15.00
N ASP A 10 -2.62 17.53 15.25
CA ASP A 10 -3.58 17.74 16.31
C ASP A 10 -3.79 16.46 17.09
N THR A 11 -3.72 16.60 18.37
CA THR A 11 -3.89 15.62 19.42
C THR A 11 -5.23 14.90 19.21
N VAL A 12 -5.20 13.67 18.69
CA VAL A 12 -6.36 12.79 18.74
C VAL A 12 -6.60 12.50 20.21
N ILE A 13 -7.79 12.79 20.67
CA ILE A 13 -8.17 12.55 22.07
C ILE A 13 -8.11 11.03 22.30
N ILE A 14 -7.42 10.62 23.37
CA ILE A 14 -7.11 9.22 23.68
C ILE A 14 -8.38 8.34 23.71
N GLU A 15 -9.48 8.87 24.19
CA GLU A 15 -10.79 8.19 24.23
C GLU A 15 -11.31 7.83 22.83
N GLU A 16 -11.18 8.72 21.85
CA GLU A 16 -11.58 8.44 20.45
C GLU A 16 -10.72 7.32 19.82
N LEU A 17 -9.46 7.22 20.23
CA LEU A 17 -8.57 6.16 19.74
C LEU A 17 -8.94 4.79 20.30
N GLU A 18 -9.31 4.69 21.57
CA GLU A 18 -9.77 3.44 22.19
C GLU A 18 -11.06 2.93 21.56
N ASP A 19 -12.00 3.82 21.27
CA ASP A 19 -13.24 3.47 20.56
C ASP A 19 -12.96 3.01 19.11
N LEU A 20 -12.06 3.67 18.40
CA LEU A 20 -11.64 3.24 17.07
C LEU A 20 -10.96 1.86 17.09
N ILE A 21 -10.09 1.60 18.05
CA ILE A 21 -9.44 0.29 18.22
C ILE A 21 -10.50 -0.80 18.42
N LYS A 22 -11.50 -0.55 19.26
CA LYS A 22 -12.58 -1.49 19.52
C LYS A 22 -13.41 -1.77 18.27
N ILE A 23 -13.80 -0.72 17.54
CA ILE A 23 -14.54 -0.84 16.28
C ILE A 23 -13.74 -1.67 15.27
N PHE A 24 -12.46 -1.35 15.04
CA PHE A 24 -11.64 -2.08 14.08
C PHE A 24 -11.35 -3.54 14.47
N LYS A 25 -11.29 -3.84 15.77
CA LYS A 25 -11.19 -5.24 16.23
C LYS A 25 -12.45 -6.06 15.93
N GLU A 26 -13.62 -5.44 16.03
CA GLU A 26 -14.91 -6.08 15.76
C GLU A 26 -15.19 -6.19 14.25
N GLU A 27 -14.89 -5.14 13.48
CA GLU A 27 -15.18 -5.06 12.05
C GLU A 27 -14.20 -5.87 11.18
N LYS A 28 -12.98 -6.15 11.69
CA LYS A 28 -11.93 -6.85 10.93
C LYS A 28 -11.67 -6.23 9.55
N PRO A 29 -11.31 -4.94 9.48
CA PRO A 29 -11.29 -4.20 8.24
C PRO A 29 -10.22 -4.69 7.25
N LEU A 30 -10.54 -4.57 5.97
CA LEU A 30 -9.63 -4.78 4.85
C LEU A 30 -9.16 -3.42 4.33
N ILE A 31 -7.87 -3.12 4.50
CA ILE A 31 -7.30 -1.78 4.29
C ILE A 31 -6.28 -1.83 3.16
N LEU A 32 -6.41 -0.93 2.20
CA LEU A 32 -5.42 -0.69 1.15
C LEU A 32 -4.66 0.61 1.39
N ILE A 33 -3.32 0.59 1.25
CA ILE A 33 -2.47 1.78 1.38
C ILE A 33 -1.60 1.92 0.13
N GLY A 34 -2.04 2.79 -0.78
CA GLY A 34 -1.34 3.14 -2.00
C GLY A 34 -0.41 4.35 -1.84
N GLY A 35 0.43 4.59 -2.85
CA GLY A 35 1.30 5.76 -2.90
C GLY A 35 2.67 5.45 -3.52
N ILE A 36 3.41 6.50 -3.87
CA ILE A 36 4.72 6.38 -4.50
C ILE A 36 5.76 5.72 -3.58
N SER A 37 6.85 5.23 -4.15
CA SER A 37 7.96 4.66 -3.38
C SER A 37 8.51 5.71 -2.40
N GLY A 38 8.77 5.32 -1.15
CA GLY A 38 9.27 6.25 -0.13
C GLY A 38 8.21 7.15 0.54
N ALA A 39 6.92 7.06 0.17
CA ALA A 39 5.84 7.85 0.79
C ALA A 39 5.51 7.44 2.25
N GLY A 40 6.19 6.44 2.81
CA GLY A 40 5.95 6.00 4.19
C GLY A 40 4.84 4.95 4.36
N LYS A 41 4.39 4.30 3.28
CA LYS A 41 3.32 3.29 3.33
C LYS A 41 3.54 2.20 4.36
N THR A 42 4.70 1.57 4.35
CA THR A 42 5.06 0.52 5.31
C THR A 42 5.10 1.04 6.74
N THR A 43 5.54 2.29 6.94
CA THR A 43 5.53 2.93 8.26
C THR A 43 4.11 3.13 8.78
N VAL A 44 3.22 3.66 7.93
CA VAL A 44 1.80 3.85 8.27
C VAL A 44 1.11 2.50 8.47
N GLY A 45 1.33 1.54 7.57
CA GLY A 45 0.78 0.20 7.68
C GLY A 45 1.16 -0.49 8.98
N ASN A 46 2.43 -0.43 9.39
CA ASN A 46 2.90 -1.00 10.65
C ASN A 46 2.34 -0.26 11.87
N ALA A 47 2.19 1.06 11.80
CA ALA A 47 1.58 1.84 12.86
C ALA A 47 0.09 1.47 13.05
N LEU A 48 -0.67 1.36 11.95
CA LEU A 48 -2.06 0.90 12.01
C LEU A 48 -2.16 -0.54 12.53
N LEU A 49 -1.32 -1.44 12.02
CA LEU A 49 -1.29 -2.84 12.47
C LEU A 49 -1.09 -2.94 14.00
N THR A 50 -0.15 -2.17 14.53
CA THR A 50 0.21 -2.22 15.96
C THR A 50 -0.81 -1.48 16.83
N ASN A 51 -1.16 -0.24 16.47
CA ASN A 51 -2.00 0.59 17.34
C ASN A 51 -3.48 0.19 17.31
N LEU A 52 -3.95 -0.37 16.19
CA LEU A 52 -5.33 -0.86 16.04
C LEU A 52 -5.42 -2.38 16.27
N GLU A 53 -4.33 -3.02 16.65
CA GLU A 53 -4.24 -4.46 16.93
C GLU A 53 -4.84 -5.32 15.79
N LEU A 54 -4.51 -4.98 14.54
CA LEU A 54 -4.98 -5.70 13.37
C LEU A 54 -4.21 -7.02 13.17
N ASP A 55 -4.80 -7.98 12.46
CA ASP A 55 -4.27 -9.33 12.39
C ASP A 55 -3.08 -9.48 11.42
N HIS A 56 -3.18 -8.90 10.21
CA HIS A 56 -2.21 -9.14 9.14
C HIS A 56 -1.82 -7.89 8.36
N SER A 57 -0.59 -7.88 7.84
CA SER A 57 -0.11 -6.89 6.86
C SER A 57 0.76 -7.55 5.81
N ILE A 58 0.59 -7.16 4.54
CA ILE A 58 1.42 -7.63 3.43
C ILE A 58 1.73 -6.50 2.44
N GLY A 59 2.98 -6.39 2.04
CA GLY A 59 3.39 -5.46 0.99
C GLY A 59 3.21 -6.03 -0.43
N THR A 60 2.74 -5.22 -1.38
CA THR A 60 2.63 -5.63 -2.80
C THR A 60 3.96 -6.06 -3.40
N GLY A 61 5.08 -5.62 -2.84
CA GLY A 61 6.42 -6.06 -3.22
C GLY A 61 6.63 -7.56 -3.01
N TRP A 62 6.13 -8.11 -1.91
CA TRP A 62 6.18 -9.54 -1.63
C TRP A 62 5.27 -10.33 -2.56
N ILE A 63 4.04 -9.85 -2.79
CA ILE A 63 3.10 -10.48 -3.73
C ILE A 63 3.73 -10.52 -5.13
N ARG A 64 4.31 -9.41 -5.60
CA ARG A 64 5.02 -9.35 -6.88
C ARG A 64 6.17 -10.36 -6.92
N GLN A 65 6.98 -10.44 -5.87
CA GLN A 65 8.11 -11.38 -5.81
C GLN A 65 7.64 -12.84 -5.95
N ILE A 66 6.55 -13.20 -5.28
CA ILE A 66 5.95 -14.54 -5.42
C ILE A 66 5.49 -14.79 -6.86
N LEU A 67 4.76 -13.83 -7.47
CA LEU A 67 4.29 -13.95 -8.84
C LEU A 67 5.43 -14.13 -9.84
N THR A 68 6.59 -13.45 -9.66
CA THR A 68 7.75 -13.62 -10.54
C THR A 68 8.41 -15.00 -10.46
N THR A 69 8.10 -15.82 -9.47
CA THR A 69 8.55 -17.22 -9.43
C THR A 69 7.67 -18.16 -10.25
N GLN A 70 6.44 -17.75 -10.56
CA GLN A 70 5.44 -18.57 -11.24
C GLN A 70 5.18 -18.09 -12.68
N LEU A 71 5.31 -16.78 -12.92
CA LEU A 71 5.02 -16.16 -14.20
C LEU A 71 6.30 -15.99 -15.03
N LYS A 72 6.15 -16.08 -16.35
CA LYS A 72 7.27 -15.89 -17.28
C LYS A 72 7.42 -14.41 -17.64
N LYS A 73 8.67 -13.92 -17.63
CA LYS A 73 9.00 -12.53 -17.99
C LYS A 73 8.54 -12.12 -19.39
N GLU A 74 8.47 -13.08 -20.31
CA GLU A 74 8.03 -12.84 -21.69
C GLU A 74 6.58 -12.35 -21.77
N TYR A 75 5.71 -12.82 -20.84
CA TYR A 75 4.29 -12.49 -20.83
C TYR A 75 3.94 -11.36 -19.83
N TYR A 76 4.78 -11.17 -18.80
CA TYR A 76 4.56 -10.21 -17.71
C TYR A 76 5.82 -9.37 -17.43
N PRO A 77 6.40 -8.70 -18.45
CA PRO A 77 7.67 -7.98 -18.27
C PRO A 77 7.59 -6.89 -17.21
N GLU A 78 6.41 -6.28 -16.99
CA GLU A 78 6.15 -5.25 -16.00
C GLU A 78 6.38 -5.72 -14.56
N LEU A 79 6.20 -7.00 -14.25
CA LEU A 79 6.45 -7.56 -12.92
C LEU A 79 7.95 -7.77 -12.63
N PHE A 80 8.80 -7.81 -13.65
CA PHE A 80 10.23 -8.08 -13.52
C PHE A 80 11.08 -6.79 -13.51
N THR A 81 10.44 -5.64 -13.57
CA THR A 81 11.12 -4.34 -13.48
C THR A 81 10.57 -3.52 -12.31
N HIS A 82 11.26 -2.43 -11.97
CA HIS A 82 10.70 -1.46 -11.03
C HIS A 82 9.61 -0.64 -11.72
N SER A 83 8.53 -0.32 -11.00
CA SER A 83 7.37 0.43 -11.50
C SER A 83 7.70 1.77 -12.18
N PHE A 84 8.85 2.36 -11.85
CA PHE A 84 9.32 3.64 -12.39
C PHE A 84 10.35 3.49 -13.53
N ARG A 85 10.75 2.26 -13.89
CA ARG A 85 11.65 2.04 -15.02
C ARG A 85 10.85 1.84 -16.29
N PRO A 86 11.19 2.57 -17.37
CA PRO A 86 10.57 2.32 -18.66
C PRO A 86 10.90 0.91 -19.15
N ILE A 87 9.92 0.23 -19.71
CA ILE A 87 10.11 -0.91 -20.60
C ILE A 87 10.18 -0.36 -22.01
N THR A 88 10.90 -1.01 -22.92
CA THR A 88 10.96 -0.62 -24.31
C THR A 88 9.56 -0.42 -24.86
N ASP A 89 9.32 0.70 -25.53
CA ASP A 89 8.09 1.07 -26.24
C ASP A 89 6.85 1.39 -25.38
N ILE A 90 6.97 1.45 -24.05
CA ILE A 90 5.88 1.92 -23.18
C ILE A 90 6.36 2.98 -22.19
N THR A 91 5.48 3.91 -21.86
CA THR A 91 5.77 4.95 -20.86
C THR A 91 5.86 4.36 -19.45
N PRO A 92 6.57 5.02 -18.51
CA PRO A 92 6.59 4.58 -17.11
C PRO A 92 5.19 4.47 -16.50
N PHE A 93 4.26 5.34 -16.89
CA PHE A 93 2.88 5.31 -16.41
C PHE A 93 2.13 4.10 -16.94
N GLU A 94 2.22 3.81 -18.23
CA GLU A 94 1.61 2.61 -18.83
C GLU A 94 2.19 1.33 -18.22
N ASN A 95 3.51 1.29 -17.98
CA ASN A 95 4.15 0.18 -17.29
C ASN A 95 3.60 0.00 -15.88
N PHE A 96 3.40 1.11 -15.16
CA PHE A 96 2.81 1.10 -13.84
C PHE A 96 1.37 0.55 -13.85
N ILE A 97 0.52 1.00 -14.79
CA ILE A 97 -0.86 0.51 -14.94
C ILE A 97 -0.88 -0.99 -15.26
N LYS A 98 -0.02 -1.44 -16.19
CA LYS A 98 0.11 -2.87 -16.51
C LYS A 98 0.51 -3.67 -15.28
N GLY A 99 1.52 -3.22 -14.53
CA GLY A 99 1.95 -3.86 -13.31
C GLY A 99 0.87 -3.94 -12.24
N SER A 100 0.09 -2.87 -12.09
CA SER A 100 -1.05 -2.84 -11.17
C SER A 100 -2.15 -3.83 -11.58
N ASN A 101 -2.49 -3.91 -12.85
CA ASN A 101 -3.46 -4.89 -13.36
C ASN A 101 -2.94 -6.34 -13.22
N SER A 102 -1.66 -6.57 -13.48
CA SER A 102 -1.06 -7.91 -13.39
C SER A 102 -1.00 -8.45 -11.97
N ILE A 103 -0.89 -7.59 -10.94
CA ILE A 103 -0.86 -8.00 -9.53
C ILE A 103 -2.25 -8.02 -8.90
N ALA A 104 -3.23 -7.31 -9.45
CA ALA A 104 -4.57 -7.17 -8.89
C ALA A 104 -5.25 -8.50 -8.54
N PRO A 105 -5.24 -9.54 -9.38
CA PRO A 105 -5.88 -10.82 -9.04
C PRO A 105 -5.31 -11.47 -7.78
N ALA A 106 -4.00 -11.33 -7.52
CA ALA A 106 -3.37 -11.86 -6.32
C ALA A 106 -3.73 -11.03 -5.08
N ILE A 107 -3.84 -9.71 -5.21
CA ILE A 107 -4.31 -8.82 -4.14
C ILE A 107 -5.75 -9.18 -3.76
N GLU A 108 -6.64 -9.30 -4.76
CA GLU A 108 -8.03 -9.69 -4.55
C GLU A 108 -8.16 -11.07 -3.89
N ALA A 109 -7.31 -12.03 -4.27
CA ALA A 109 -7.28 -13.33 -3.63
C ALA A 109 -6.92 -13.24 -2.13
N CYS A 110 -5.96 -12.37 -1.77
CA CYS A 110 -5.62 -12.11 -0.37
C CYS A 110 -6.78 -11.48 0.40
N LEU A 111 -7.45 -10.49 -0.19
CA LEU A 111 -8.62 -9.84 0.43
C LEU A 111 -9.79 -10.81 0.63
N LYS A 112 -10.12 -11.60 -0.41
CA LYS A 112 -11.17 -12.64 -0.35
C LYS A 112 -10.85 -13.68 0.73
N ARG A 113 -9.58 -14.07 0.87
CA ARG A 113 -9.14 -15.00 1.89
C ARG A 113 -9.31 -14.40 3.30
N ALA A 114 -8.82 -13.20 3.55
CA ALA A 114 -8.94 -12.53 4.84
C ALA A 114 -10.42 -12.38 5.25
N LYS A 115 -11.28 -11.98 4.30
CA LYS A 115 -12.73 -11.89 4.50
C LYS A 115 -13.36 -13.25 4.88
N ALA A 116 -12.94 -14.33 4.22
CA ALA A 116 -13.44 -15.67 4.50
C ALA A 116 -12.97 -16.21 5.87
N GLU A 117 -11.80 -15.79 6.34
CA GLU A 117 -11.24 -16.16 7.64
C GLU A 117 -11.72 -15.24 8.78
N GLY A 118 -12.41 -14.13 8.48
CA GLY A 118 -12.84 -13.14 9.47
C GLY A 118 -11.66 -12.42 10.12
N THR A 119 -10.59 -12.17 9.37
CA THR A 119 -9.40 -11.47 9.85
C THR A 119 -9.24 -10.12 9.17
N SER A 120 -8.67 -9.15 9.88
CA SER A 120 -8.27 -7.87 9.29
C SER A 120 -6.98 -8.01 8.46
N LEU A 121 -6.89 -7.24 7.38
CA LEU A 121 -5.71 -7.28 6.51
C LEU A 121 -5.37 -5.87 6.00
N ILE A 122 -4.12 -5.48 6.15
CA ILE A 122 -3.54 -4.32 5.48
C ILE A 122 -2.76 -4.82 4.25
N ILE A 123 -3.06 -4.28 3.07
CA ILE A 123 -2.19 -4.44 1.90
C ILE A 123 -1.60 -3.06 1.55
N GLU A 124 -0.26 -2.97 1.51
CA GLU A 124 0.40 -1.72 1.20
C GLU A 124 1.32 -1.85 -0.02
N GLY A 125 1.40 -0.81 -0.86
CA GLY A 125 2.36 -0.82 -1.95
C GLY A 125 2.14 0.19 -3.05
N VAL A 126 3.10 0.21 -3.99
CA VAL A 126 3.06 1.15 -5.12
C VAL A 126 2.05 0.75 -6.19
N TYR A 127 1.73 -0.53 -6.33
CA TYR A 127 0.81 -1.03 -7.35
C TYR A 127 -0.68 -0.90 -6.96
N LEU A 128 -0.95 -0.38 -5.77
CA LEU A 128 -2.31 -0.07 -5.34
C LEU A 128 -2.74 1.26 -5.93
N MET A 129 -3.70 1.19 -6.84
CA MET A 129 -4.27 2.33 -7.52
C MET A 129 -5.80 2.25 -7.47
N PRO A 130 -6.46 3.38 -7.23
CA PRO A 130 -7.91 3.46 -7.25
C PRO A 130 -8.50 2.95 -8.57
N GLY A 131 -9.60 2.17 -8.48
CA GLY A 131 -10.33 1.66 -9.64
C GLY A 131 -9.70 0.43 -10.31
N ILE A 132 -8.62 -0.16 -9.75
CA ILE A 132 -8.04 -1.42 -10.25
C ILE A 132 -8.54 -2.61 -9.42
N ILE A 133 -8.60 -2.47 -8.10
CA ILE A 133 -9.18 -3.47 -7.21
C ILE A 133 -10.68 -3.21 -7.08
N GLU A 134 -11.48 -4.27 -7.12
CA GLU A 134 -12.93 -4.16 -6.96
C GLU A 134 -13.29 -3.53 -5.61
N ASP A 135 -14.06 -2.43 -5.63
CA ASP A 135 -14.40 -1.63 -4.44
C ASP A 135 -15.15 -2.42 -3.35
N SER A 136 -15.82 -3.51 -3.71
CA SER A 136 -16.53 -4.39 -2.76
C SER A 136 -15.62 -5.29 -1.92
N LEU A 137 -14.32 -5.33 -2.25
CA LEU A 137 -13.35 -6.22 -1.62
C LEU A 137 -12.57 -5.57 -0.48
N TYR A 138 -12.69 -4.26 -0.27
CA TYR A 138 -11.98 -3.57 0.81
C TYR A 138 -12.88 -2.51 1.45
N ASP A 139 -12.58 -2.18 2.70
CA ASP A 139 -13.35 -1.21 3.47
C ASP A 139 -12.75 0.19 3.38
N TYR A 140 -11.41 0.27 3.39
CA TYR A 140 -10.68 1.55 3.36
C TYR A 140 -9.55 1.53 2.34
N PHE A 141 -9.42 2.64 1.60
CA PHE A 141 -8.31 2.87 0.70
C PHE A 141 -7.65 4.23 0.96
N PHE A 142 -6.40 4.21 1.38
CA PHE A 142 -5.61 5.41 1.65
C PHE A 142 -4.56 5.62 0.57
N MET A 143 -4.49 6.84 0.02
CA MET A 143 -3.43 7.25 -0.90
C MET A 143 -2.47 8.18 -0.16
N LEU A 144 -1.20 7.74 -0.01
CA LEU A 144 -0.17 8.56 0.62
C LEU A 144 0.55 9.41 -0.43
N GLU A 145 0.52 10.71 -0.22
CA GLU A 145 1.26 11.68 -1.02
C GLU A 145 2.51 12.14 -0.28
N SER A 146 3.60 12.34 -1.03
CA SER A 146 4.80 12.96 -0.49
C SER A 146 4.71 14.46 -0.66
N LYS A 147 4.71 15.22 0.46
CA LYS A 147 4.86 16.66 0.42
C LYS A 147 6.34 17.00 0.25
N GLY A 148 6.75 17.39 -0.93
CA GLY A 148 8.12 17.78 -1.22
C GLY A 148 8.34 18.07 -2.70
N SER A 149 9.45 18.72 -3.02
CA SER A 149 9.82 18.92 -4.42
C SER A 149 10.23 17.62 -5.08
N THR A 150 10.08 17.52 -6.40
CA THR A 150 10.57 16.38 -7.19
C THR A 150 12.06 16.09 -6.94
N LEU A 151 12.85 17.12 -6.61
CA LEU A 151 14.27 16.99 -6.32
C LEU A 151 14.51 16.29 -4.96
N GLU A 152 13.75 16.66 -3.93
CA GLU A 152 13.81 16.03 -2.61
C GLU A 152 13.37 14.57 -2.69
N TYR A 153 12.29 14.29 -3.42
CA TYR A 153 11.84 12.94 -3.68
C TYR A 153 12.91 12.10 -4.40
N LYS A 154 13.54 12.64 -5.46
CA LYS A 154 14.63 11.97 -6.15
C LYS A 154 15.82 11.68 -5.22
N LYS A 155 16.21 12.63 -4.38
CA LYS A 155 17.27 12.44 -3.38
C LYS A 155 16.94 11.34 -2.38
N MET A 156 15.69 11.27 -1.93
CA MET A 156 15.23 10.25 -1.00
C MET A 156 15.20 8.84 -1.61
N VAL A 157 14.74 8.71 -2.85
CA VAL A 157 14.59 7.40 -3.53
C VAL A 157 15.92 6.90 -4.11
N LEU A 158 16.77 7.81 -4.59
CA LEU A 158 18.05 7.46 -5.23
C LEU A 158 19.24 7.53 -4.26
N GLY A 159 19.13 8.32 -3.20
CA GLY A 159 20.11 8.34 -2.13
C GLY A 159 19.86 7.17 -1.19
N ASN A 160 20.82 6.27 -1.06
CA ASN A 160 20.81 5.18 -0.07
C ASN A 160 20.84 5.70 1.38
N SER A 161 20.05 6.69 1.69
CA SER A 161 19.99 7.22 3.04
C SER A 161 18.95 6.45 3.83
N HIS A 162 19.42 5.68 4.79
CA HIS A 162 18.67 5.26 5.97
C HIS A 162 18.21 6.48 6.78
N GLN A 163 17.46 7.39 6.17
CA GLN A 163 16.81 8.42 6.95
C GLN A 163 15.63 7.80 7.66
N LYS A 164 15.85 7.52 8.96
CA LYS A 164 14.80 7.19 9.90
C LYS A 164 13.77 8.31 9.85
N VAL A 165 12.60 8.04 9.28
CA VAL A 165 11.43 8.90 9.47
C VAL A 165 11.10 8.86 10.95
N LYS A 166 11.37 9.96 11.66
CA LYS A 166 10.96 10.12 13.04
C LYS A 166 9.46 10.41 12.99
N LEU A 167 8.63 9.40 13.25
CA LEU A 167 7.26 9.62 13.67
C LEU A 167 7.31 10.31 15.04
N LEU A 168 6.97 11.59 15.06
CA LEU A 168 6.54 12.25 16.28
C LEU A 168 5.06 11.85 16.45
N ILE A 169 4.84 10.89 17.33
CA ILE A 169 3.54 10.60 17.91
C ILE A 169 3.24 11.70 18.93
#